data_f16015d5e37f2b20c71007d9756474ce
#
_entry.id   f16015d5e37f2b20c71007d9756474ce
#
_cell.length_a   1.000
_cell.length_b   1.000
_cell.length_c   1.000
_cell.angle_alpha   90.00
_cell.angle_beta   90.00
_cell.angle_gamma   90.00
#
_symmetry.space_group_name_H-M   'P 1'
#
loop_
_entity.id
_entity.type
_entity.pdbx_description
1 polymer ?
#
loop_
_entity_poly.entity_id
_entity_poly.type
_entity_poly.pdbx_seq_one_letter_code
_entity_poly.pdbx_strand_id
1 'polypeptide(L)'
;ERRSKPLCDVPMMAQGYKAADGGHLLLSKEDKETLLAEEPQAERWVRKFSMGEEFINGDDRYCLWLPGITASELKKVPKVRERVEACREWRLEQTPTGDAYNLADRPHLLRPTSKFKDGTYIGVPKVSSERRKYIPAGFVDDGMIPGDKLYFIPTDSLFVFGIFMSQFHNAWMR
;
A
#
# COMPACT_ATOMS: atom_id res chain seq x y z
N GLU A 1 18.53 2.06 29.70
CA GLU A 1 19.08 1.18 28.65
C GLU A 1 18.28 1.29 27.37
N ARG A 2 18.95 1.53 26.24
CA ARG A 2 18.30 1.44 24.92
C ARG A 2 18.13 -0.03 24.56
N ARG A 3 16.89 -0.51 24.50
CA ARG A 3 16.57 -1.86 24.04
C ARG A 3 16.47 -1.87 22.51
N SER A 4 17.08 -2.86 21.89
CA SER A 4 17.01 -3.07 20.43
C SER A 4 15.85 -3.99 20.02
N LYS A 5 15.18 -4.63 20.97
CA LYS A 5 14.07 -5.57 20.73
C LYS A 5 12.84 -5.16 21.54
N PRO A 6 11.62 -5.40 21.04
CA PRO A 6 10.39 -5.24 21.80
C PRO A 6 10.39 -6.06 23.10
N LEU A 7 9.64 -5.61 24.10
CA LEU A 7 9.42 -6.35 25.35
C LEU A 7 8.54 -7.59 25.16
N CYS A 8 7.65 -7.52 24.19
CA CYS A 8 6.66 -8.55 23.89
C CYS A 8 6.90 -9.11 22.49
N ASP A 9 6.50 -10.35 22.28
CA ASP A 9 6.47 -10.96 20.94
C ASP A 9 5.24 -10.46 20.19
N VAL A 10 5.38 -9.31 19.56
CA VAL A 10 4.34 -8.67 18.74
C VAL A 10 4.87 -8.42 17.34
N PRO A 11 4.02 -8.48 16.30
CA PRO A 11 4.43 -8.17 14.95
C PRO A 11 4.97 -6.74 14.85
N MET A 12 6.07 -6.59 14.11
CA MET A 12 6.65 -5.26 13.87
C MET A 12 5.77 -4.46 12.91
N MET A 13 5.50 -3.21 13.28
CA MET A 13 4.88 -2.25 12.38
C MET A 13 5.83 -1.96 11.22
N ALA A 14 5.29 -1.95 10.01
CA ALA A 14 6.02 -1.67 8.79
C ALA A 14 5.32 -0.59 7.96
N GLN A 15 6.07 0.07 7.10
CA GLN A 15 5.54 1.06 6.16
C GLN A 15 4.96 0.35 4.94
N GLY A 16 3.86 0.87 4.39
CA GLY A 16 3.27 0.39 3.15
C GLY A 16 4.09 0.71 1.90
N TYR A 17 3.58 0.34 0.73
CA TYR A 17 4.25 0.44 -0.55
C TYR A 17 4.31 1.86 -1.07
N LYS A 18 5.49 2.28 -1.54
CA LYS A 18 5.63 3.52 -2.30
C LYS A 18 5.33 3.22 -3.77
N ALA A 19 4.44 4.00 -4.38
CA ALA A 19 4.08 3.77 -5.78
C ALA A 19 5.27 3.99 -6.71
N ALA A 20 5.89 5.16 -6.69
CA ALA A 20 7.02 5.54 -7.55
C ALA A 20 6.77 5.16 -9.04
N ASP A 21 5.60 5.54 -9.55
CA ASP A 21 5.02 5.01 -10.78
C ASP A 21 4.57 6.08 -11.78
N GLY A 22 4.71 7.39 -11.45
CA GLY A 22 4.21 8.48 -12.28
C GLY A 22 2.67 8.51 -12.44
N GLY A 23 1.93 7.76 -11.58
CA GLY A 23 0.49 7.62 -11.69
C GLY A 23 0.03 6.52 -12.65
N HIS A 24 0.95 5.70 -13.17
CA HIS A 24 0.60 4.65 -14.13
C HIS A 24 0.06 3.36 -13.49
N LEU A 25 0.49 3.04 -12.26
CA LEU A 25 0.03 1.84 -11.55
C LEU A 25 -1.06 2.13 -10.53
N LEU A 26 -1.18 3.37 -10.05
CA LEU A 26 -2.30 3.80 -9.22
C LEU A 26 -3.49 4.17 -10.10
N LEU A 27 -4.68 3.87 -9.60
CA LEU A 27 -5.93 4.08 -10.31
C LEU A 27 -6.90 4.87 -9.42
N SER A 28 -7.56 5.87 -9.98
CA SER A 28 -8.79 6.43 -9.42
C SER A 28 -9.94 5.42 -9.59
N LYS A 29 -11.10 5.74 -9.05
CA LYS A 29 -12.32 4.96 -9.28
C LYS A 29 -12.69 4.95 -10.75
N GLU A 30 -12.61 6.11 -11.40
CA GLU A 30 -12.91 6.31 -12.81
C GLU A 30 -11.92 5.56 -13.71
N ASP A 31 -10.61 5.61 -13.38
CA ASP A 31 -9.59 4.85 -14.10
C ASP A 31 -9.85 3.34 -14.04
N LYS A 32 -10.22 2.84 -12.86
CA LYS A 32 -10.59 1.43 -12.67
C LYS A 32 -11.81 1.05 -13.53
N GLU A 33 -12.88 1.85 -13.46
CA GLU A 33 -14.10 1.59 -14.21
C GLU A 33 -13.84 1.58 -15.71
N THR A 34 -13.08 2.54 -16.22
CA THR A 34 -12.67 2.61 -17.63
C THR A 34 -11.83 1.40 -18.02
N LEU A 35 -10.81 1.06 -17.24
CA LEU A 35 -9.96 -0.09 -17.51
C LEU A 35 -10.75 -1.39 -17.56
N LEU A 36 -11.66 -1.61 -16.60
CA LEU A 36 -12.44 -2.85 -16.54
C LEU A 36 -13.57 -2.92 -17.58
N ALA A 37 -14.04 -1.77 -18.07
CA ALA A 37 -14.97 -1.73 -19.21
C ALA A 37 -14.28 -2.16 -20.51
N GLU A 38 -13.03 -1.73 -20.73
CA GLU A 38 -12.24 -2.09 -21.91
C GLU A 38 -11.59 -3.49 -21.78
N GLU A 39 -11.22 -3.89 -20.58
CA GLU A 39 -10.41 -5.07 -20.31
C GLU A 39 -10.88 -5.79 -19.02
N PRO A 40 -12.07 -6.44 -19.04
CA PRO A 40 -12.66 -7.07 -17.85
C PRO A 40 -11.74 -8.11 -17.17
N GLN A 41 -10.92 -8.81 -17.94
CA GLN A 41 -9.97 -9.81 -17.42
C GLN A 41 -8.86 -9.21 -16.55
N ALA A 42 -8.69 -7.88 -16.55
CA ALA A 42 -7.75 -7.18 -15.68
C ALA A 42 -8.22 -7.12 -14.21
N GLU A 43 -9.49 -7.41 -13.91
CA GLU A 43 -10.08 -7.29 -12.58
C GLU A 43 -9.25 -7.99 -11.48
N ARG A 44 -8.75 -9.19 -11.78
CA ARG A 44 -7.92 -9.97 -10.83
C ARG A 44 -6.60 -9.27 -10.42
N TRP A 45 -6.18 -8.28 -11.19
CA TRP A 45 -4.97 -7.50 -10.96
C TRP A 45 -5.25 -6.13 -10.33
N VAL A 46 -6.51 -5.77 -10.16
CA VAL A 46 -6.91 -4.52 -9.53
C VAL A 46 -7.24 -4.78 -8.07
N ARG A 47 -6.55 -4.07 -7.18
CA ARG A 47 -6.80 -4.16 -5.73
C ARG A 47 -7.03 -2.78 -5.14
N LYS A 48 -7.76 -2.72 -4.05
CA LYS A 48 -7.86 -1.50 -3.25
C LYS A 48 -6.46 -1.10 -2.77
N PHE A 49 -6.22 0.19 -2.76
CA PHE A 49 -4.98 0.80 -2.28
C PHE A 49 -5.33 1.97 -1.38
N SER A 50 -4.64 2.13 -0.27
CA SER A 50 -4.92 3.25 0.62
C SER A 50 -3.64 3.85 1.18
N MET A 51 -3.57 5.17 1.16
CA MET A 51 -2.65 5.95 1.96
C MET A 51 -3.35 6.39 3.26
N GLY A 52 -2.73 7.29 4.02
CA GLY A 52 -3.28 7.75 5.28
C GLY A 52 -4.57 8.54 5.15
N GLU A 53 -4.72 9.32 4.10
CA GLU A 53 -5.89 10.19 3.88
C GLU A 53 -7.10 9.37 3.46
N GLU A 54 -6.95 8.52 2.44
CA GLU A 54 -8.02 7.63 1.99
C GLU A 54 -8.48 6.69 3.12
N PHE A 55 -7.54 6.19 3.93
CA PHE A 55 -7.85 5.35 5.09
C PHE A 55 -8.71 6.08 6.12
N ILE A 56 -8.43 7.36 6.37
CA ILE A 56 -9.16 8.17 7.36
C ILE A 56 -10.55 8.55 6.84
N ASN A 57 -10.65 8.90 5.55
CA ASN A 57 -11.87 9.44 4.93
C ASN A 57 -12.77 8.33 4.35
N GLY A 58 -12.22 7.13 4.13
CA GLY A 58 -12.93 6.04 3.46
C GLY A 58 -13.01 6.23 1.95
N ASP A 59 -12.06 6.95 1.36
CA ASP A 59 -12.04 7.20 -0.08
C ASP A 59 -11.58 5.97 -0.86
N ASP A 60 -12.18 5.75 -2.03
CA ASP A 60 -11.83 4.64 -2.91
C ASP A 60 -10.62 4.99 -3.78
N ARG A 61 -9.55 4.24 -3.61
CA ARG A 61 -8.37 4.24 -4.50
C ARG A 61 -7.95 2.80 -4.79
N TYR A 62 -7.34 2.61 -5.95
CA TYR A 62 -6.95 1.28 -6.42
C TYR A 62 -5.52 1.29 -6.94
N CYS A 63 -4.97 0.10 -7.13
CA CYS A 63 -3.71 -0.08 -7.83
C CYS A 63 -3.74 -1.33 -8.71
N LEU A 64 -2.88 -1.34 -9.71
CA LEU A 64 -2.49 -2.56 -10.40
C LEU A 64 -1.52 -3.32 -9.49
N TRP A 65 -1.99 -4.44 -8.96
CA TRP A 65 -1.21 -5.32 -8.09
C TRP A 65 -0.72 -6.51 -8.88
N LEU A 66 0.50 -6.42 -9.40
CA LEU A 66 1.07 -7.32 -10.41
C LEU A 66 2.23 -8.23 -9.92
N PRO A 67 2.47 -8.44 -8.60
CA PRO A 67 3.51 -9.40 -8.19
C PRO A 67 3.22 -10.78 -8.77
N GLY A 68 4.22 -11.35 -9.44
CA GLY A 68 4.12 -12.68 -10.03
C GLY A 68 3.39 -12.76 -11.37
N ILE A 69 2.95 -11.62 -11.94
CA ILE A 69 2.40 -11.64 -13.31
C ILE A 69 3.44 -12.14 -14.29
N THR A 70 3.06 -13.08 -15.13
CA THR A 70 3.92 -13.63 -16.18
C THR A 70 3.85 -12.76 -17.44
N ALA A 71 4.89 -12.82 -18.27
CA ALA A 71 4.88 -12.16 -19.57
C ALA A 71 3.74 -12.64 -20.48
N SER A 72 3.33 -13.89 -20.35
CA SER A 72 2.19 -14.46 -21.08
C SER A 72 0.86 -13.88 -20.63
N GLU A 73 0.68 -13.67 -19.31
CA GLU A 73 -0.51 -13.04 -18.76
C GLU A 73 -0.57 -11.56 -19.12
N LEU A 74 0.56 -10.85 -19.02
CA LEU A 74 0.63 -9.43 -19.37
C LEU A 74 0.29 -9.17 -20.86
N LYS A 75 0.62 -10.11 -21.74
CA LYS A 75 0.20 -10.04 -23.16
C LYS A 75 -1.31 -10.15 -23.37
N LYS A 76 -2.04 -10.77 -22.45
CA LYS A 76 -3.49 -10.93 -22.52
C LYS A 76 -4.26 -9.71 -21.99
N VAL A 77 -3.55 -8.77 -21.37
CA VAL A 77 -4.10 -7.53 -20.82
C VAL A 77 -3.34 -6.32 -21.39
N PRO A 78 -3.60 -5.97 -22.66
CA PRO A 78 -2.84 -4.94 -23.38
C PRO A 78 -2.91 -3.56 -22.71
N LYS A 79 -4.04 -3.17 -22.12
CA LYS A 79 -4.18 -1.88 -21.42
C LYS A 79 -3.34 -1.83 -20.14
N VAL A 80 -3.32 -2.94 -19.39
CA VAL A 80 -2.42 -3.08 -18.23
C VAL A 80 -0.97 -3.00 -18.69
N ARG A 81 -0.62 -3.67 -19.80
CA ARG A 81 0.74 -3.65 -20.36
C ARG A 81 1.16 -2.24 -20.78
N GLU A 82 0.30 -1.48 -21.47
CA GLU A 82 0.55 -0.08 -21.84
C GLU A 82 0.89 0.77 -20.59
N ARG A 83 0.15 0.62 -19.50
CA ARG A 83 0.42 1.33 -18.24
C ARG A 83 1.75 0.90 -17.60
N VAL A 84 2.12 -0.37 -17.68
CA VAL A 84 3.41 -0.89 -17.19
C VAL A 84 4.58 -0.35 -18.02
N GLU A 85 4.43 -0.30 -19.34
CA GLU A 85 5.44 0.28 -20.25
C GLU A 85 5.62 1.78 -19.98
N ALA A 86 4.54 2.54 -19.87
CA ALA A 86 4.57 3.95 -19.51
C ALA A 86 5.20 4.20 -18.12
N CYS A 87 4.94 3.33 -17.17
CA CYS A 87 5.61 3.39 -15.86
C CYS A 87 7.13 3.19 -15.98
N ARG A 88 7.57 2.27 -16.86
CA ARG A 88 8.99 2.06 -17.13
C ARG A 88 9.66 3.29 -17.73
N GLU A 89 9.04 3.88 -18.76
CA GLU A 89 9.54 5.09 -19.40
C GLU A 89 9.65 6.23 -18.40
N TRP A 90 8.59 6.50 -17.64
CA TRP A 90 8.63 7.52 -16.61
C TRP A 90 9.74 7.28 -15.57
N ARG A 91 9.96 6.02 -15.14
CA ARG A 91 11.04 5.67 -14.20
C ARG A 91 12.43 5.93 -14.75
N LEU A 92 12.65 5.68 -16.03
CA LEU A 92 13.94 5.93 -16.69
C LEU A 92 14.26 7.42 -16.83
N GLU A 93 13.26 8.29 -16.80
CA GLU A 93 13.42 9.75 -16.81
C GLU A 93 13.78 10.31 -15.42
N GLN A 94 13.66 9.51 -14.37
CA GLN A 94 13.96 9.96 -13.02
C GLN A 94 15.47 9.98 -12.74
N THR A 95 15.85 10.61 -11.61
CA THR A 95 17.26 10.66 -11.19
C THR A 95 17.87 9.26 -11.09
N PRO A 96 19.00 8.96 -11.76
CA PRO A 96 19.58 7.62 -11.83
C PRO A 96 19.94 6.97 -10.50
N THR A 97 20.09 7.75 -9.43
CA THR A 97 20.35 7.26 -8.06
C THR A 97 19.08 7.11 -7.23
N GLY A 98 17.91 7.45 -7.80
CA GLY A 98 16.63 7.45 -7.10
C GLY A 98 15.96 6.08 -7.09
N ASP A 99 15.06 5.90 -6.11
CA ASP A 99 14.26 4.68 -5.96
C ASP A 99 13.44 4.33 -7.21
N ALA A 100 12.89 5.35 -7.88
CA ALA A 100 12.06 5.14 -9.07
C ALA A 100 12.89 4.58 -10.23
N TYR A 101 14.06 5.19 -10.52
CA TYR A 101 14.97 4.72 -11.56
C TYR A 101 15.42 3.28 -11.31
N ASN A 102 15.78 2.95 -10.06
CA ASN A 102 16.22 1.60 -9.69
C ASN A 102 15.12 0.53 -9.83
N LEU A 103 13.86 0.94 -10.01
CA LEU A 103 12.72 0.05 -10.26
C LEU A 103 12.34 -0.06 -11.75
N ALA A 104 13.04 0.60 -12.66
CA ALA A 104 12.72 0.60 -14.08
C ALA A 104 12.78 -0.81 -14.71
N ASP A 105 13.62 -1.71 -14.18
CA ASP A 105 13.70 -3.12 -14.62
C ASP A 105 12.52 -3.98 -14.14
N ARG A 106 11.74 -3.47 -13.20
CA ARG A 106 10.55 -4.13 -12.64
C ARG A 106 9.35 -3.17 -12.64
N PRO A 107 8.95 -2.66 -13.82
CA PRO A 107 7.98 -1.58 -13.93
C PRO A 107 6.58 -1.95 -13.45
N HIS A 108 6.27 -3.23 -13.38
CA HIS A 108 5.00 -3.78 -12.89
C HIS A 108 4.90 -3.83 -11.35
N LEU A 109 5.98 -3.51 -10.62
CA LEU A 109 5.96 -3.56 -9.16
C LEU A 109 5.91 -2.16 -8.55
N LEU A 110 5.09 -2.01 -7.52
CA LEU A 110 5.26 -0.93 -6.55
C LEU A 110 6.56 -1.18 -5.77
N ARG A 111 7.18 -0.13 -5.22
CA ARG A 111 8.39 -0.31 -4.40
C ARG A 111 8.11 -1.25 -3.24
N PRO A 112 8.75 -2.43 -3.21
CA PRO A 112 8.40 -3.45 -2.24
C PRO A 112 8.75 -3.03 -0.81
N THR A 113 7.86 -3.31 0.11
CA THR A 113 8.20 -3.46 1.52
C THR A 113 8.37 -4.95 1.80
N SER A 114 9.46 -5.33 2.40
CA SER A 114 9.85 -6.75 2.54
C SER A 114 8.94 -7.59 3.43
N LYS A 115 7.91 -7.01 4.05
CA LYS A 115 7.15 -7.64 5.15
C LYS A 115 5.65 -7.75 4.93
N PHE A 116 5.10 -7.10 3.90
CA PHE A 116 3.66 -7.23 3.64
C PHE A 116 3.34 -8.61 3.09
N LYS A 117 2.39 -9.27 3.70
CA LYS A 117 1.75 -10.51 3.23
C LYS A 117 0.26 -10.29 3.24
N ASP A 118 -0.44 -10.93 2.31
CA ASP A 118 -1.90 -10.91 2.30
C ASP A 118 -2.45 -11.47 3.62
N GLY A 119 -3.49 -10.83 4.12
CA GLY A 119 -4.14 -11.16 5.38
C GLY A 119 -4.61 -9.90 6.11
N THR A 120 -5.26 -10.11 7.24
CA THR A 120 -5.73 -9.04 8.11
C THR A 120 -4.55 -8.29 8.72
N TYR A 121 -4.65 -6.98 8.76
CA TYR A 121 -3.67 -6.13 9.44
C TYR A 121 -4.35 -4.93 10.11
N ILE A 122 -3.65 -4.30 11.05
CA ILE A 122 -4.05 -3.02 11.62
C ILE A 122 -3.37 -1.93 10.80
N GLY A 123 -4.17 -1.10 10.10
CA GLY A 123 -3.71 0.10 9.39
C GLY A 123 -3.56 1.27 10.37
N VAL A 124 -2.46 2.03 10.21
CA VAL A 124 -2.15 3.20 11.05
C VAL A 124 -1.64 4.32 10.13
N PRO A 125 -2.39 5.40 9.93
CA PRO A 125 -1.93 6.54 9.14
C PRO A 125 -0.63 7.15 9.69
N LYS A 126 0.31 7.42 8.80
CA LYS A 126 1.60 8.03 9.16
C LYS A 126 1.47 9.42 9.76
N VAL A 127 0.44 10.14 9.35
CA VAL A 127 0.13 11.51 9.82
C VAL A 127 -1.32 11.55 10.26
N SER A 128 -1.56 12.22 11.37
CA SER A 128 -2.90 12.45 11.89
C SER A 128 -2.99 13.87 12.45
N SER A 129 -4.22 14.40 12.57
CA SER A 129 -4.45 15.71 13.18
C SER A 129 -4.16 15.64 14.69
N GLU A 130 -3.45 16.65 15.21
CA GLU A 130 -3.22 16.84 16.64
C GLU A 130 -4.51 16.99 17.47
N ARG A 131 -5.62 17.39 16.79
CA ARG A 131 -6.93 17.53 17.43
C ARG A 131 -7.61 16.20 17.72
N ARG A 132 -7.10 15.09 17.19
CA ARG A 132 -7.66 13.77 17.45
C ARG A 132 -7.23 13.26 18.81
N LYS A 133 -8.19 12.83 19.63
CA LYS A 133 -7.93 12.28 20.97
C LYS A 133 -7.13 10.96 20.88
N TYR A 134 -7.36 10.17 19.84
CA TYR A 134 -6.71 8.88 19.61
C TYR A 134 -6.04 8.85 18.23
N ILE A 135 -4.96 8.08 18.10
CA ILE A 135 -4.35 7.76 16.83
C ILE A 135 -5.39 6.99 16.01
N PRO A 136 -5.74 7.43 14.79
CA PRO A 136 -6.67 6.68 13.96
C PRO A 136 -6.01 5.36 13.54
N ALA A 137 -6.65 4.25 13.87
CA ALA A 137 -6.23 2.92 13.44
C ALA A 137 -7.46 2.04 13.24
N GLY A 138 -7.34 1.02 12.42
CA GLY A 138 -8.44 0.10 12.15
C GLY A 138 -7.94 -1.19 11.52
N PHE A 139 -8.75 -2.25 11.64
CA PHE A 139 -8.51 -3.49 10.92
C PHE A 139 -8.80 -3.32 9.43
N VAL A 140 -7.98 -3.98 8.64
CA VAL A 140 -8.13 -4.13 7.19
C VAL A 140 -8.07 -5.62 6.88
N ASP A 141 -9.08 -6.13 6.23
CA ASP A 141 -9.26 -7.57 5.94
C ASP A 141 -9.67 -7.85 4.48
N ASP A 142 -9.92 -6.80 3.69
CA ASP A 142 -10.43 -6.89 2.33
C ASP A 142 -9.32 -6.98 1.25
N GLY A 143 -8.10 -7.26 1.67
CA GLY A 143 -6.97 -7.35 0.75
C GLY A 143 -6.45 -6.01 0.25
N MET A 144 -6.80 -4.90 0.89
CA MET A 144 -6.30 -3.57 0.56
C MET A 144 -4.78 -3.49 0.74
N ILE A 145 -4.10 -2.94 -0.27
CA ILE A 145 -2.66 -2.73 -0.23
C ILE A 145 -2.34 -1.42 0.49
N PRO A 146 -1.54 -1.44 1.58
CA PRO A 146 -1.16 -0.22 2.26
C PRO A 146 -0.13 0.58 1.46
N GLY A 147 -0.38 1.87 1.27
CA GLY A 147 0.57 2.83 0.67
C GLY A 147 1.57 3.37 1.68
N ASP A 148 2.56 4.12 1.22
CA ASP A 148 3.68 4.61 2.04
C ASP A 148 3.31 5.65 3.11
N LYS A 149 2.08 6.15 3.09
CA LYS A 149 1.49 7.00 4.13
C LYS A 149 0.62 6.23 5.12
N LEU A 150 0.54 4.90 4.97
CA LEU A 150 -0.16 3.99 5.86
C LEU A 150 0.85 2.97 6.40
N TYR A 151 1.08 2.98 7.70
CA TYR A 151 1.76 1.88 8.38
C TYR A 151 0.80 0.71 8.56
N PHE A 152 1.33 -0.49 8.67
CA PHE A 152 0.55 -1.67 8.97
C PHE A 152 1.23 -2.56 10.01
N ILE A 153 0.42 -3.19 10.85
CA ILE A 153 0.84 -4.22 11.80
C ILE A 153 0.16 -5.51 11.34
N PRO A 154 0.92 -6.53 10.88
CA PRO A 154 0.34 -7.76 10.32
C PRO A 154 -0.21 -8.65 11.43
N THR A 155 -1.41 -8.34 11.92
CA THR A 155 -2.10 -9.07 12.98
C THR A 155 -3.60 -8.85 12.92
N ASP A 156 -4.37 -9.85 13.34
CA ASP A 156 -5.81 -9.82 13.59
C ASP A 156 -6.15 -9.76 15.10
N SER A 157 -5.13 -9.62 15.95
CA SER A 157 -5.28 -9.66 17.40
C SER A 157 -6.03 -8.45 17.95
N LEU A 158 -7.24 -8.67 18.45
CA LEU A 158 -8.01 -7.68 19.20
C LEU A 158 -7.28 -7.18 20.45
N PHE A 159 -6.45 -8.03 21.07
CA PHE A 159 -5.64 -7.64 22.22
C PHE A 159 -4.59 -6.60 21.83
N VAL A 160 -3.84 -6.83 20.74
CA VAL A 160 -2.86 -5.86 20.22
C VAL A 160 -3.55 -4.56 19.84
N PHE A 161 -4.67 -4.65 19.15
CA PHE A 161 -5.47 -3.48 18.77
C PHE A 161 -5.97 -2.70 19.98
N GLY A 162 -6.50 -3.40 21.01
CA GLY A 162 -7.00 -2.78 22.23
C GLY A 162 -5.91 -2.04 23.00
N ILE A 163 -4.70 -2.62 23.11
CA ILE A 163 -3.55 -1.94 23.73
C ILE A 163 -3.18 -0.69 22.90
N PHE A 164 -3.06 -0.83 21.57
CA PHE A 164 -2.70 0.26 20.68
C PHE A 164 -3.70 1.44 20.76
N MET A 165 -4.99 1.12 20.84
CA MET A 165 -6.08 2.11 20.95
C MET A 165 -6.33 2.59 22.38
N SER A 166 -5.64 2.03 23.38
CA SER A 166 -5.83 2.43 24.78
C SER A 166 -5.47 3.89 25.03
N GLN A 167 -6.14 4.49 26.00
CA GLN A 167 -5.82 5.85 26.44
C GLN A 167 -4.38 5.93 26.96
N PHE A 168 -3.89 4.89 27.61
CA PHE A 168 -2.53 4.82 28.15
C PHE A 168 -1.49 4.91 27.04
N HIS A 169 -1.61 4.09 25.99
CA HIS A 169 -0.70 4.11 24.84
C HIS A 169 -0.77 5.46 24.11
N ASN A 170 -1.96 6.00 23.88
CA ASN A 170 -2.12 7.27 23.19
C ASN A 170 -1.56 8.45 24.00
N ALA A 171 -1.64 8.41 25.34
CA ALA A 171 -1.01 9.43 26.19
C ALA A 171 0.53 9.34 26.17
N TRP A 172 1.07 8.12 26.08
CA TRP A 172 2.53 7.91 26.02
C TRP A 172 3.14 8.33 24.67
N MET A 173 2.38 8.22 23.58
CA MET A 173 2.83 8.59 22.22
C MET A 173 2.80 10.09 21.95
N ARG A 174 2.18 10.90 22.79
CA ARG A 174 2.08 12.37 22.70
C ARG A 174 3.11 13.08 23.55
#